data_abd660944b6f2bbddb936ea55d260175
#
_entry.id   abd660944b6f2bbddb936ea55d260175
#
_cell.length_a   1.000
_cell.length_b   1.000
_cell.length_c   1.000
_cell.angle_alpha   90.00
_cell.angle_beta   90.00
_cell.angle_gamma   90.00
#
_symmetry.space_group_name_H-M   'P 1'
#
loop_
_entity.id
_entity.type
_entity.pdbx_description
1 polymer ?
#
loop_
_entity_poly.entity_id
_entity_poly.type
_entity_poly.pdbx_seq_one_letter_code
_entity_poly.pdbx_strand_id
1 'polypeptide(L)'
;MSQSDEERTTPPSMLVRADEIQQQIQQLSGRDLQLWSIGILVMLVLTSGLLAVILPNLVWSQLFVHVDRFYLPQLFFGLISLILLFNIYLLAQKRTLNNTRLALIRELVLNERLESLSLIDPLTQLLNRRALNELLPREVARANRLGSSLTFMAIDLNGFSAISPKYGALEGDKVLIDFARILKAVFRGADLAFRQGGDEFLIMMPDTTEEQADCPLQRILREVEQWNLASKKGFELSFSWALAPYVTGSDAEDVLRAVDRKMYSKKHNLVPVF
;
A
#
# COMPACT_ATOMS: atom_id res chain seq x y z
N MET A 1 24.78 -11.37 -18.14
CA MET A 1 23.46 -11.97 -18.41
C MET A 1 22.82 -12.21 -17.05
N SER A 2 21.73 -11.57 -16.75
CA SER A 2 20.86 -11.63 -15.56
C SER A 2 20.97 -10.47 -14.57
N GLN A 3 20.33 -9.34 -14.91
CA GLN A 3 19.95 -8.28 -13.97
C GLN A 3 18.50 -7.78 -14.24
N SER A 4 17.68 -8.57 -14.96
CA SER A 4 16.35 -8.14 -15.43
C SER A 4 15.15 -8.84 -14.75
N ASP A 5 15.35 -9.68 -13.76
CA ASP A 5 14.26 -10.48 -13.17
C ASP A 5 13.84 -10.10 -11.72
N GLU A 6 14.50 -9.12 -11.08
CA GLU A 6 14.14 -8.68 -9.72
C GLU A 6 13.08 -7.56 -9.64
N GLU A 7 12.67 -6.97 -10.78
CA GLU A 7 11.77 -5.79 -10.80
C GLU A 7 10.25 -6.13 -10.84
N ARG A 8 9.86 -7.41 -10.80
CA ARG A 8 8.45 -7.81 -11.07
C ARG A 8 7.59 -8.22 -9.88
N THR A 9 7.97 -7.99 -8.63
CA THR A 9 7.23 -8.52 -7.48
C THR A 9 6.69 -7.52 -6.48
N THR A 10 6.67 -6.22 -6.78
CA THR A 10 6.00 -5.24 -5.93
C THR A 10 4.54 -5.06 -6.37
N PRO A 11 3.55 -5.26 -5.50
CA PRO A 11 2.14 -5.06 -5.85
C PRO A 11 1.89 -3.59 -6.25
N PRO A 12 1.04 -3.31 -7.26
CA PRO A 12 0.80 -1.96 -7.80
C PRO A 12 0.33 -0.93 -6.76
N SER A 13 -0.27 -1.38 -5.67
CA SER A 13 -0.66 -0.52 -4.53
C SER A 13 0.54 0.03 -3.75
N MET A 14 1.68 -0.67 -3.71
CA MET A 14 2.91 -0.17 -3.06
C MET A 14 3.62 0.87 -3.93
N LEU A 15 3.62 0.73 -5.25
CA LEU A 15 4.23 1.71 -6.17
C LEU A 15 3.49 3.04 -6.15
N VAL A 16 2.15 3.01 -6.14
CA VAL A 16 1.33 4.24 -6.05
C VAL A 16 1.54 4.95 -4.71
N ARG A 17 1.63 4.21 -3.60
CA ARG A 17 1.95 4.78 -2.27
C ARG A 17 3.38 5.32 -2.19
N ALA A 18 4.35 4.64 -2.80
CA ALA A 18 5.73 5.12 -2.83
C ALA A 18 5.85 6.44 -3.60
N ASP A 19 5.16 6.58 -4.73
CA ASP A 19 5.13 7.80 -5.52
C ASP A 19 4.42 8.96 -4.78
N GLU A 20 3.33 8.70 -4.08
CA GLU A 20 2.66 9.71 -3.25
C GLU A 20 3.54 10.18 -2.08
N ILE A 21 4.23 9.26 -1.40
CA ILE A 21 5.18 9.58 -0.34
C ILE A 21 6.38 10.36 -0.90
N GLN A 22 6.88 9.98 -2.07
CA GLN A 22 7.99 10.68 -2.72
C GLN A 22 7.60 12.09 -3.18
N GLN A 23 6.38 12.29 -3.70
CA GLN A 23 5.85 13.62 -4.01
C GLN A 23 5.67 14.49 -2.76
N GLN A 24 5.17 13.93 -1.66
CA GLN A 24 5.06 14.64 -0.38
C GLN A 24 6.43 15.02 0.17
N ILE A 25 7.44 14.15 0.08
CA ILE A 25 8.82 14.44 0.51
C ILE A 25 9.42 15.55 -0.37
N GLN A 26 9.19 15.53 -1.69
CA GLN A 26 9.67 16.57 -2.59
C GLN A 26 8.98 17.93 -2.35
N GLN A 27 7.68 17.97 -2.11
CA GLN A 27 6.99 19.21 -1.73
C GLN A 27 7.50 19.79 -0.40
N LEU A 28 7.91 18.94 0.53
CA LEU A 28 8.47 19.34 1.82
C LEU A 28 9.91 19.86 1.71
N SER A 29 10.72 19.30 0.80
CA SER A 29 12.08 19.80 0.54
C SER A 29 12.09 21.18 -0.16
N GLY A 30 11.12 21.46 -1.02
CA GLY A 30 10.95 22.76 -1.65
C GLY A 30 10.66 23.90 -0.65
N ARG A 31 9.94 23.62 0.44
CA ARG A 31 9.68 24.61 1.51
C ARG A 31 10.91 24.89 2.37
N ASP A 32 11.80 23.93 2.55
CA ASP A 32 13.07 24.17 3.24
C ASP A 32 13.97 25.12 2.45
N LEU A 33 14.02 25.00 1.13
CA LEU A 33 14.73 25.94 0.24
C LEU A 33 14.15 27.37 0.31
N GLN A 34 12.83 27.51 0.36
CA GLN A 34 12.17 28.81 0.52
C GLN A 34 12.50 29.46 1.88
N LEU A 35 12.50 28.68 2.96
CA LEU A 35 12.89 29.19 4.29
C LEU A 35 14.36 29.64 4.33
N TRP A 36 15.26 28.91 3.67
CA TRP A 36 16.66 29.32 3.54
C TRP A 36 16.82 30.59 2.69
N SER A 37 16.07 30.73 1.59
CA SER A 37 16.12 31.93 0.75
C SER A 37 15.64 33.19 1.49
N ILE A 38 14.59 33.06 2.32
CA ILE A 38 14.10 34.15 3.17
C ILE A 38 15.16 34.50 4.24
N GLY A 39 15.80 33.49 4.85
CA GLY A 39 16.88 33.71 5.82
C GLY A 39 18.08 34.47 5.23
N ILE A 40 18.49 34.12 4.02
CA ILE A 40 19.56 34.79 3.27
C ILE A 40 19.16 36.24 2.92
N LEU A 41 17.91 36.45 2.46
CA LEU A 41 17.42 37.78 2.12
C LEU A 41 17.44 38.71 3.35
N VAL A 42 16.98 38.20 4.50
CA VAL A 42 16.99 38.91 5.78
C VAL A 42 18.41 39.25 6.20
N MET A 43 19.38 38.31 6.07
CA MET A 43 20.78 38.55 6.36
C MET A 43 21.39 39.65 5.43
N LEU A 44 21.02 39.65 4.14
CA LEU A 44 21.45 40.68 3.19
C LEU A 44 20.92 42.07 3.55
N VAL A 45 19.65 42.18 3.94
CA VAL A 45 19.09 43.48 4.39
C VAL A 45 19.76 43.96 5.65
N LEU A 46 20.10 43.05 6.56
CA LEU A 46 20.84 43.38 7.80
C LEU A 46 22.23 43.89 7.55
N THR A 47 23.02 43.17 6.76
CA THR A 47 24.39 43.57 6.44
C THR A 47 24.41 44.90 5.74
N SER A 48 23.45 45.14 4.82
CA SER A 48 23.28 46.43 4.16
C SER A 48 22.92 47.55 5.13
N GLY A 49 21.97 47.31 6.10
CA GLY A 49 21.60 48.28 7.11
C GLY A 49 22.75 48.57 8.10
N LEU A 50 23.48 47.54 8.48
CA LEU A 50 24.67 47.69 9.33
C LEU A 50 25.78 48.51 8.64
N LEU A 51 26.02 48.25 7.36
CA LEU A 51 26.99 48.96 6.54
C LEU A 51 26.62 50.46 6.43
N ALA A 52 25.33 50.75 6.24
CA ALA A 52 24.81 52.12 6.18
C ALA A 52 24.98 52.90 7.52
N VAL A 53 24.99 52.22 8.64
CA VAL A 53 25.22 52.83 9.97
C VAL A 53 26.69 53.00 10.27
N ILE A 54 27.54 52.03 9.88
CA ILE A 54 29.00 52.10 10.16
C ILE A 54 29.74 53.04 9.20
N LEU A 55 29.31 53.12 7.97
CA LEU A 55 29.92 53.94 6.93
C LEU A 55 28.94 55.00 6.39
N PRO A 56 28.48 55.94 7.24
CA PRO A 56 27.49 56.93 6.84
C PRO A 56 27.97 57.83 5.70
N ASN A 57 29.26 58.15 5.66
CA ASN A 57 29.84 59.01 4.61
C ASN A 57 29.85 58.33 3.23
N LEU A 58 29.83 57.02 3.15
CA LEU A 58 29.80 56.27 1.88
C LEU A 58 28.39 56.12 1.33
N VAL A 59 27.39 55.89 2.23
CA VAL A 59 26.02 55.58 1.84
C VAL A 59 25.15 56.83 1.77
N TRP A 60 25.37 57.84 2.62
CA TRP A 60 24.46 59.00 2.79
C TRP A 60 25.00 60.27 2.11
N SER A 61 26.23 60.26 1.58
CA SER A 61 26.78 61.42 0.90
C SER A 61 26.00 61.86 -0.35
N GLN A 62 25.13 60.99 -0.86
CA GLN A 62 24.33 61.26 -2.09
C GLN A 62 22.82 61.37 -1.83
N LEU A 63 22.32 61.08 -0.63
CA LEU A 63 20.88 61.14 -0.32
C LEU A 63 20.60 62.39 0.58
N PHE A 64 19.78 63.30 0.06
CA PHE A 64 19.25 64.48 0.76
C PHE A 64 18.23 64.13 1.87
N VAL A 65 18.51 63.20 2.75
CA VAL A 65 17.61 62.84 3.88
C VAL A 65 18.30 63.29 5.16
N HIS A 66 17.83 64.39 5.78
CA HIS A 66 18.20 64.78 7.14
C HIS A 66 17.50 63.80 8.12
N VAL A 67 18.18 62.72 8.44
CA VAL A 67 17.80 61.86 9.56
C VAL A 67 18.54 62.36 10.79
N ASP A 68 17.79 62.84 11.81
CA ASP A 68 18.39 63.23 13.07
C ASP A 68 19.17 62.06 13.67
N ARG A 69 20.46 62.30 13.93
CA ARG A 69 21.41 61.28 14.45
C ARG A 69 20.93 60.59 15.75
N PHE A 70 19.95 61.17 16.43
CA PHE A 70 19.40 60.64 17.67
C PHE A 70 18.54 59.38 17.47
N TYR A 71 17.88 59.22 16.32
CA TYR A 71 16.98 58.07 16.04
C TYR A 71 17.68 56.87 15.40
N LEU A 72 18.89 57.04 14.85
CA LEU A 72 19.65 55.97 14.16
C LEU A 72 19.89 54.71 15.06
N PRO A 73 20.36 54.86 16.35
CA PRO A 73 20.60 53.74 17.22
C PRO A 73 19.28 52.97 17.52
N GLN A 74 18.18 53.71 17.72
CA GLN A 74 16.88 53.10 18.05
C GLN A 74 16.35 52.25 16.88
N LEU A 75 16.46 52.72 15.64
CA LEU A 75 16.10 51.98 14.46
C LEU A 75 16.99 50.73 14.28
N PHE A 76 18.29 50.85 14.55
CA PHE A 76 19.24 49.73 14.50
C PHE A 76 18.89 48.62 15.48
N PHE A 77 18.66 48.96 16.79
CA PHE A 77 18.28 47.99 17.80
C PHE A 77 16.88 47.40 17.54
N GLY A 78 15.93 48.18 17.01
CA GLY A 78 14.63 47.72 16.58
C GLY A 78 14.70 46.68 15.47
N LEU A 79 15.55 46.94 14.47
CA LEU A 79 15.78 46.02 13.34
C LEU A 79 16.42 44.71 13.81
N ILE A 80 17.46 44.79 14.68
CA ILE A 80 18.10 43.58 15.25
C ILE A 80 17.08 42.76 16.05
N SER A 81 16.26 43.40 16.90
CA SER A 81 15.24 42.74 17.69
C SER A 81 14.22 42.03 16.79
N LEU A 82 13.75 42.67 15.74
CA LEU A 82 12.80 42.08 14.76
C LEU A 82 13.37 40.82 14.12
N ILE A 83 14.64 40.83 13.80
CA ILE A 83 15.30 39.71 13.15
C ILE A 83 15.53 38.55 14.09
N LEU A 84 15.93 38.85 15.32
CA LEU A 84 16.05 37.82 16.36
C LEU A 84 14.72 37.12 16.58
N LEU A 85 13.62 37.89 16.69
CA LEU A 85 12.29 37.34 16.84
C LEU A 85 11.88 36.49 15.63
N PHE A 86 12.19 36.97 14.41
CA PHE A 86 11.90 36.22 13.21
C PHE A 86 12.70 34.92 13.14
N ASN A 87 13.99 34.91 13.47
CA ASN A 87 14.80 33.69 13.53
C ASN A 87 14.28 32.71 14.60
N ILE A 88 13.90 33.18 15.78
CA ILE A 88 13.29 32.32 16.82
C ILE A 88 11.99 31.71 16.31
N TYR A 89 11.15 32.49 15.63
CA TYR A 89 9.93 32.00 15.01
C TYR A 89 10.20 30.91 13.96
N LEU A 90 11.18 31.12 13.06
CA LEU A 90 11.55 30.14 12.05
C LEU A 90 12.08 28.84 12.66
N LEU A 91 12.91 28.94 13.71
CA LEU A 91 13.42 27.78 14.43
C LEU A 91 12.29 27.01 15.14
N ALA A 92 11.36 27.71 15.75
CA ALA A 92 10.17 27.09 16.38
C ALA A 92 9.31 26.38 15.34
N GLN A 93 9.04 27.02 14.20
CA GLN A 93 8.27 26.44 13.11
C GLN A 93 8.96 25.20 12.53
N LYS A 94 10.29 25.24 12.32
CA LYS A 94 11.06 24.08 11.85
C LYS A 94 10.99 22.90 12.81
N ARG A 95 11.09 23.17 14.14
CA ARG A 95 10.96 22.12 15.16
C ARG A 95 9.57 21.49 15.14
N THR A 96 8.51 22.28 15.06
CA THR A 96 7.13 21.78 14.98
C THR A 96 6.94 20.91 13.74
N LEU A 97 7.41 21.35 12.59
CA LEU A 97 7.30 20.61 11.34
C LEU A 97 8.04 19.25 11.40
N ASN A 98 9.27 19.25 11.95
CA ASN A 98 10.04 18.02 12.11
C ASN A 98 9.37 17.03 13.08
N ASN A 99 8.80 17.51 14.17
CA ASN A 99 8.09 16.68 15.13
C ASN A 99 6.84 16.04 14.50
N THR A 100 6.10 16.80 13.69
CA THR A 100 4.92 16.28 12.97
C THR A 100 5.32 15.23 11.93
N ARG A 101 6.41 15.46 11.19
CA ARG A 101 6.96 14.47 10.25
C ARG A 101 7.35 13.16 10.94
N LEU A 102 8.07 13.25 12.06
CA LEU A 102 8.48 12.05 12.82
C LEU A 102 7.28 11.30 13.40
N ALA A 103 6.24 12.02 13.85
CA ALA A 103 5.01 11.41 14.34
C ALA A 103 4.30 10.63 13.22
N LEU A 104 4.15 11.23 12.03
CA LEU A 104 3.54 10.58 10.85
C LEU A 104 4.32 9.34 10.41
N ILE A 105 5.66 9.43 10.33
CA ILE A 105 6.50 8.28 9.96
C ILE A 105 6.34 7.15 10.99
N ARG A 106 6.32 7.49 12.28
CA ARG A 106 6.12 6.50 13.35
C ARG A 106 4.75 5.82 13.24
N GLU A 107 3.70 6.57 12.96
CA GLU A 107 2.35 6.03 12.77
C GLU A 107 2.27 5.12 11.55
N LEU A 108 2.87 5.51 10.41
CA LEU A 108 2.93 4.68 9.22
C LEU A 108 3.67 3.35 9.47
N VAL A 109 4.86 3.41 10.12
CA VAL A 109 5.63 2.20 10.47
C VAL A 109 4.87 1.32 11.46
N LEU A 110 4.15 1.90 12.40
CA LEU A 110 3.33 1.14 13.35
C LEU A 110 2.15 0.45 12.64
N ASN A 111 1.45 1.16 11.76
CA ASN A 111 0.38 0.59 10.95
C ASN A 111 0.88 -0.55 10.06
N GLU A 112 2.00 -0.37 9.37
CA GLU A 112 2.62 -1.42 8.55
C GLU A 112 2.99 -2.65 9.39
N ARG A 113 3.50 -2.45 10.61
CA ARG A 113 3.76 -3.55 11.55
C ARG A 113 2.47 -4.25 12.00
N LEU A 114 1.42 -3.51 12.29
CA LEU A 114 0.12 -4.09 12.65
C LEU A 114 -0.49 -4.87 11.49
N GLU A 115 -0.44 -4.34 10.28
CA GLU A 115 -0.86 -5.04 9.06
C GLU A 115 -0.02 -6.31 8.83
N SER A 116 1.30 -6.23 9.04
CA SER A 116 2.19 -7.38 8.90
C SER A 116 1.97 -8.48 9.96
N LEU A 117 1.36 -8.16 11.10
CA LEU A 117 0.96 -9.13 12.12
C LEU A 117 -0.44 -9.69 11.89
N SER A 118 -1.24 -9.07 11.05
CA SER A 118 -2.58 -9.53 10.71
C SER A 118 -2.51 -10.85 9.92
N LEU A 119 -3.42 -11.76 10.23
CA LEU A 119 -3.68 -12.98 9.46
C LEU A 119 -4.85 -12.80 8.47
N ILE A 120 -5.43 -11.61 8.44
CA ILE A 120 -6.60 -11.26 7.62
C ILE A 120 -6.19 -10.30 6.51
N ASP A 121 -6.67 -10.51 5.31
CA ASP A 121 -6.56 -9.58 4.19
C ASP A 121 -7.45 -8.36 4.45
N PRO A 122 -6.91 -7.13 4.45
CA PRO A 122 -7.68 -5.94 4.84
C PRO A 122 -8.80 -5.59 3.86
N LEU A 123 -8.68 -5.96 2.58
CA LEU A 123 -9.68 -5.67 1.56
C LEU A 123 -10.85 -6.65 1.61
N THR A 124 -10.55 -7.95 1.60
CA THR A 124 -11.56 -9.00 1.44
C THR A 124 -12.03 -9.59 2.77
N GLN A 125 -11.29 -9.33 3.84
CA GLN A 125 -11.53 -9.93 5.16
C GLN A 125 -11.52 -11.47 5.14
N LEU A 126 -10.81 -12.06 4.18
CA LEU A 126 -10.41 -13.46 4.17
C LEU A 126 -9.07 -13.62 4.90
N LEU A 127 -8.66 -14.85 5.14
CA LEU A 127 -7.31 -15.13 5.59
C LEU A 127 -6.31 -14.73 4.51
N ASN A 128 -5.17 -14.19 4.90
CA ASN A 128 -4.12 -13.79 3.96
C ASN A 128 -3.10 -14.93 3.75
N ARG A 129 -2.13 -14.70 2.84
CA ARG A 129 -1.05 -15.66 2.55
C ARG A 129 -0.23 -16.05 3.79
N ARG A 130 -0.07 -15.13 4.74
CA ARG A 130 0.63 -15.44 6.00
C ARG A 130 -0.13 -16.45 6.82
N ALA A 131 -1.43 -16.27 6.96
CA ALA A 131 -2.30 -17.23 7.63
C ALA A 131 -2.22 -18.61 6.97
N LEU A 132 -2.15 -18.67 5.63
CA LEU A 132 -1.94 -19.92 4.91
C LEU A 132 -0.65 -20.61 5.37
N ASN A 133 0.48 -19.89 5.39
CA ASN A 133 1.78 -20.45 5.79
C ASN A 133 1.78 -20.95 7.24
N GLU A 134 0.99 -20.33 8.13
CA GLU A 134 0.89 -20.74 9.53
C GLU A 134 -0.08 -21.92 9.75
N LEU A 135 -1.20 -21.95 9.01
CA LEU A 135 -2.26 -22.95 9.21
C LEU A 135 -2.05 -24.23 8.40
N LEU A 136 -1.47 -24.12 7.19
CA LEU A 136 -1.26 -25.27 6.30
C LEU A 136 -0.49 -26.42 6.97
N PRO A 137 0.67 -26.20 7.63
CA PRO A 137 1.39 -27.29 8.29
C PRO A 137 0.55 -27.95 9.42
N ARG A 138 -0.28 -27.17 10.09
CA ARG A 138 -1.14 -27.67 11.18
C ARG A 138 -2.25 -28.58 10.65
N GLU A 139 -2.93 -28.17 9.57
CA GLU A 139 -4.00 -28.97 8.96
C GLU A 139 -3.45 -30.23 8.27
N VAL A 140 -2.28 -30.14 7.63
CA VAL A 140 -1.58 -31.30 7.07
C VAL A 140 -1.21 -32.30 8.19
N ALA A 141 -0.62 -31.83 9.30
CA ALA A 141 -0.31 -32.68 10.43
C ALA A 141 -1.56 -33.31 11.07
N ARG A 142 -2.67 -32.55 11.12
CA ARG A 142 -3.97 -33.04 11.58
C ARG A 142 -4.51 -34.15 10.67
N ALA A 143 -4.52 -33.90 9.35
CA ALA A 143 -4.98 -34.89 8.38
C ALA A 143 -4.17 -36.18 8.45
N ASN A 144 -2.83 -36.08 8.52
CA ASN A 144 -1.94 -37.23 8.70
C ASN A 144 -2.25 -38.01 9.99
N ARG A 145 -2.44 -37.34 11.11
CA ARG A 145 -2.71 -38.00 12.41
C ARG A 145 -4.06 -38.71 12.45
N LEU A 146 -5.08 -38.11 11.84
CA LEU A 146 -6.45 -38.63 11.83
C LEU A 146 -6.74 -39.55 10.66
N GLY A 147 -5.86 -39.60 9.66
CA GLY A 147 -6.13 -40.31 8.39
C GLY A 147 -7.31 -39.70 7.63
N SER A 148 -7.59 -38.41 7.83
CA SER A 148 -8.71 -37.74 7.23
C SER A 148 -8.34 -37.09 5.88
N SER A 149 -9.34 -36.93 5.03
CA SER A 149 -9.15 -36.26 3.73
C SER A 149 -8.91 -34.76 3.94
N LEU A 150 -8.12 -34.18 3.07
CA LEU A 150 -7.91 -32.73 3.00
C LEU A 150 -7.81 -32.35 1.52
N THR A 151 -8.65 -31.43 1.07
CA THR A 151 -8.69 -31.00 -0.33
C THR A 151 -8.47 -29.50 -0.43
N PHE A 152 -7.70 -29.10 -1.46
CA PHE A 152 -7.42 -27.70 -1.78
C PHE A 152 -8.14 -27.33 -3.07
N MET A 153 -8.68 -26.10 -3.10
CA MET A 153 -9.25 -25.50 -4.30
C MET A 153 -8.54 -24.17 -4.54
N ALA A 154 -7.74 -24.08 -5.59
CA ALA A 154 -7.23 -22.80 -6.07
C ALA A 154 -8.23 -22.15 -7.01
N ILE A 155 -8.35 -20.84 -6.93
CA ILE A 155 -9.27 -20.03 -7.74
C ILE A 155 -8.53 -18.78 -8.18
N ASP A 156 -8.75 -18.38 -9.43
CA ASP A 156 -8.17 -17.19 -10.03
C ASP A 156 -9.21 -16.50 -10.92
N LEU A 157 -9.40 -15.18 -10.73
CA LEU A 157 -10.42 -14.42 -11.46
C LEU A 157 -9.94 -14.12 -12.89
N ASN A 158 -10.70 -14.56 -13.88
CA ASN A 158 -10.34 -14.37 -15.28
C ASN A 158 -10.45 -12.90 -15.69
N GLY A 159 -9.40 -12.40 -16.35
CA GLY A 159 -9.39 -11.02 -16.89
C GLY A 159 -9.42 -9.92 -15.85
N PHE A 160 -9.20 -10.22 -14.57
CA PHE A 160 -9.23 -9.24 -13.49
C PHE A 160 -8.26 -8.08 -13.72
N SER A 161 -7.05 -8.36 -14.26
CA SER A 161 -6.04 -7.34 -14.57
C SER A 161 -6.53 -6.24 -15.53
N ALA A 162 -7.55 -6.50 -16.33
CA ALA A 162 -8.15 -5.53 -17.25
C ALA A 162 -9.26 -4.67 -16.59
N ILE A 163 -9.77 -5.06 -15.42
CA ILE A 163 -10.88 -4.37 -14.75
C ILE A 163 -10.43 -3.01 -14.23
N SER A 164 -9.34 -2.96 -13.46
CA SER A 164 -8.85 -1.71 -12.86
C SER A 164 -8.45 -0.64 -13.89
N PRO A 165 -7.73 -0.95 -14.98
CA PRO A 165 -7.43 0.02 -16.03
C PRO A 165 -8.67 0.54 -16.77
N LYS A 166 -9.69 -0.30 -16.95
CA LYS A 166 -10.89 0.06 -17.74
C LYS A 166 -11.99 0.71 -16.92
N TYR A 167 -12.19 0.26 -15.67
CA TYR A 167 -13.32 0.67 -14.84
C TYR A 167 -12.91 1.38 -13.54
N GLY A 168 -11.59 1.54 -13.30
CA GLY A 168 -11.04 2.18 -12.11
C GLY A 168 -10.72 1.20 -10.98
N ALA A 169 -9.76 1.57 -10.13
CA ALA A 169 -9.27 0.72 -9.03
C ALA A 169 -10.37 0.35 -8.02
N LEU A 170 -11.24 1.30 -7.69
CA LEU A 170 -12.36 1.06 -6.76
C LEU A 170 -13.33 -0.01 -7.26
N GLU A 171 -13.48 -0.15 -8.58
CA GLU A 171 -14.34 -1.18 -9.15
C GLU A 171 -13.67 -2.56 -9.06
N GLY A 172 -12.36 -2.64 -9.27
CA GLY A 172 -11.58 -3.85 -9.03
C GLY A 172 -11.69 -4.30 -7.57
N ASP A 173 -11.53 -3.39 -6.63
CA ASP A 173 -11.66 -3.68 -5.19
C ASP A 173 -13.06 -4.22 -4.84
N LYS A 174 -14.12 -3.63 -5.39
CA LYS A 174 -15.50 -4.13 -5.19
C LYS A 174 -15.68 -5.55 -5.72
N VAL A 175 -15.11 -5.88 -6.87
CA VAL A 175 -15.17 -7.24 -7.41
C VAL A 175 -14.52 -8.24 -6.47
N LEU A 176 -13.35 -7.92 -5.92
CA LEU A 176 -12.65 -8.77 -4.94
C LEU A 176 -13.46 -8.95 -3.66
N ILE A 177 -14.06 -7.87 -3.15
CA ILE A 177 -14.91 -7.91 -1.95
C ILE A 177 -16.15 -8.76 -2.19
N ASP A 178 -16.81 -8.58 -3.34
CA ASP A 178 -18.02 -9.33 -3.68
C ASP A 178 -17.71 -10.82 -3.86
N PHE A 179 -16.61 -11.15 -4.56
CA PHE A 179 -16.18 -12.54 -4.71
C PHE A 179 -15.83 -13.19 -3.35
N ALA A 180 -15.11 -12.46 -2.50
CA ALA A 180 -14.82 -12.96 -1.14
C ALA A 180 -16.09 -13.19 -0.31
N ARG A 181 -17.14 -12.37 -0.51
CA ARG A 181 -18.45 -12.57 0.13
C ARG A 181 -19.13 -13.83 -0.39
N ILE A 182 -19.04 -14.12 -1.69
CA ILE A 182 -19.52 -15.39 -2.26
C ILE A 182 -18.80 -16.58 -1.62
N LEU A 183 -17.47 -16.52 -1.52
CA LEU A 183 -16.70 -17.60 -0.87
C LEU A 183 -17.13 -17.80 0.56
N LYS A 184 -17.27 -16.74 1.36
CA LYS A 184 -17.73 -16.83 2.76
C LYS A 184 -19.13 -17.43 2.90
N ALA A 185 -20.02 -17.17 1.96
CA ALA A 185 -21.37 -17.71 1.97
C ALA A 185 -21.42 -19.20 1.59
N VAL A 186 -20.51 -19.63 0.72
CA VAL A 186 -20.48 -21.00 0.19
C VAL A 186 -19.79 -21.97 1.16
N PHE A 187 -18.67 -21.56 1.73
CA PHE A 187 -17.85 -22.43 2.59
C PHE A 187 -18.32 -22.43 4.04
N ARG A 188 -18.20 -23.58 4.70
CA ARG A 188 -18.59 -23.76 6.12
C ARG A 188 -17.48 -23.25 7.04
N GLY A 189 -17.78 -23.06 8.32
CA GLY A 189 -16.81 -22.54 9.30
C GLY A 189 -15.57 -23.41 9.53
N ALA A 190 -15.58 -24.68 9.12
CA ALA A 190 -14.42 -25.57 9.15
C ALA A 190 -13.48 -25.38 7.93
N ASP A 191 -13.99 -24.82 6.83
CA ASP A 191 -13.21 -24.55 5.62
C ASP A 191 -12.49 -23.21 5.78
N LEU A 192 -11.27 -23.13 5.28
CA LEU A 192 -10.42 -21.95 5.41
C LEU A 192 -10.24 -21.32 4.03
N ALA A 193 -10.72 -20.10 3.87
CA ALA A 193 -10.62 -19.33 2.64
C ALA A 193 -9.53 -18.28 2.77
N PHE A 194 -8.57 -18.30 1.84
CA PHE A 194 -7.42 -17.43 1.79
C PHE A 194 -7.43 -16.58 0.52
N ARG A 195 -6.95 -15.33 0.62
CA ARG A 195 -6.51 -14.55 -0.51
C ARG A 195 -4.99 -14.56 -0.54
N GLN A 196 -4.39 -15.10 -1.60
CA GLN A 196 -2.93 -15.21 -1.72
C GLN A 196 -2.30 -13.91 -2.19
N GLY A 197 -3.03 -13.12 -2.96
CA GLY A 197 -2.64 -11.82 -3.51
C GLY A 197 -3.37 -11.55 -4.82
N GLY A 198 -3.49 -10.29 -5.22
CA GLY A 198 -4.17 -9.94 -6.47
C GLY A 198 -5.58 -10.53 -6.55
N ASP A 199 -5.78 -11.37 -7.55
CA ASP A 199 -7.02 -12.08 -7.91
C ASP A 199 -6.99 -13.59 -7.57
N GLU A 200 -5.98 -14.03 -6.80
CA GLU A 200 -5.76 -15.43 -6.45
C GLU A 200 -6.32 -15.77 -5.07
N PHE A 201 -7.13 -16.82 -5.01
CA PHE A 201 -7.74 -17.35 -3.79
C PHE A 201 -7.41 -18.84 -3.63
N LEU A 202 -7.31 -19.27 -2.40
CA LEU A 202 -7.13 -20.68 -2.06
C LEU A 202 -8.13 -21.06 -0.97
N ILE A 203 -8.76 -22.21 -1.15
CA ILE A 203 -9.65 -22.79 -0.12
C ILE A 203 -9.04 -24.08 0.35
N MET A 204 -8.93 -24.24 1.64
CA MET A 204 -8.51 -25.47 2.30
C MET A 204 -9.73 -26.10 2.97
N MET A 205 -10.07 -27.31 2.60
CA MET A 205 -11.27 -28.05 3.03
C MET A 205 -10.87 -29.31 3.81
N PRO A 206 -10.75 -29.22 5.14
CA PRO A 206 -10.53 -30.38 5.99
C PRO A 206 -11.71 -31.36 5.91
N ASP A 207 -11.43 -32.64 6.13
CA ASP A 207 -12.39 -33.74 6.15
C ASP A 207 -13.28 -33.77 4.86
N THR A 208 -12.67 -33.45 3.70
CA THR A 208 -13.36 -33.32 2.41
C THR A 208 -12.54 -34.05 1.32
N THR A 209 -13.18 -34.96 0.58
CA THR A 209 -12.55 -35.59 -0.59
C THR A 209 -12.66 -34.71 -1.84
N GLU A 210 -11.92 -35.06 -2.92
CA GLU A 210 -11.97 -34.29 -4.18
C GLU A 210 -13.40 -34.31 -4.79
N GLU A 211 -14.11 -35.46 -4.69
CA GLU A 211 -15.49 -35.58 -5.17
C GLU A 211 -16.47 -34.72 -4.35
N GLN A 212 -16.25 -34.64 -3.04
CA GLN A 212 -17.08 -33.82 -2.15
C GLN A 212 -16.86 -32.32 -2.39
N ALA A 213 -15.66 -31.93 -2.84
CA ALA A 213 -15.34 -30.54 -3.17
C ALA A 213 -16.07 -29.99 -4.40
N ASP A 214 -16.63 -30.86 -5.22
CA ASP A 214 -17.48 -30.46 -6.36
C ASP A 214 -18.75 -29.73 -5.89
N CYS A 215 -19.31 -30.11 -4.77
CA CYS A 215 -20.54 -29.49 -4.26
C CYS A 215 -20.37 -27.99 -3.95
N PRO A 216 -19.38 -27.54 -3.16
CA PRO A 216 -19.12 -26.11 -2.95
C PRO A 216 -18.71 -25.41 -4.24
N LEU A 217 -17.98 -26.06 -5.16
CA LEU A 217 -17.63 -25.48 -6.46
C LEU A 217 -18.88 -25.13 -7.27
N GLN A 218 -19.85 -26.06 -7.39
CA GLN A 218 -21.10 -25.77 -8.10
C GLN A 218 -21.91 -24.65 -7.44
N ARG A 219 -21.80 -24.48 -6.14
CA ARG A 219 -22.41 -23.33 -5.44
C ARG A 219 -21.73 -22.02 -5.82
N ILE A 220 -20.39 -21.97 -5.86
CA ILE A 220 -19.67 -20.75 -6.29
C ILE A 220 -20.07 -20.36 -7.73
N LEU A 221 -20.13 -21.35 -8.66
CA LEU A 221 -20.51 -21.09 -10.05
C LEU A 221 -21.90 -20.45 -10.14
N ARG A 222 -22.88 -20.97 -9.38
CA ARG A 222 -24.24 -20.40 -9.33
C ARG A 222 -24.29 -19.01 -8.73
N GLU A 223 -23.56 -18.76 -7.65
CA GLU A 223 -23.51 -17.43 -7.01
C GLU A 223 -22.84 -16.38 -7.93
N VAL A 224 -21.80 -16.78 -8.66
CA VAL A 224 -21.15 -15.90 -9.66
C VAL A 224 -22.10 -15.61 -10.83
N GLU A 225 -22.84 -16.58 -11.32
CA GLU A 225 -23.87 -16.38 -12.37
C GLU A 225 -24.96 -15.41 -11.88
N GLN A 226 -25.45 -15.58 -10.65
CA GLN A 226 -26.43 -14.67 -10.05
C GLN A 226 -25.87 -13.25 -9.91
N TRP A 227 -24.60 -13.13 -9.47
CA TRP A 227 -23.92 -11.86 -9.40
C TRP A 227 -23.83 -11.17 -10.77
N ASN A 228 -23.48 -11.90 -11.83
CA ASN A 228 -23.43 -11.40 -13.20
C ASN A 228 -24.80 -10.91 -13.68
N LEU A 229 -25.86 -11.64 -13.41
CA LEU A 229 -27.24 -11.25 -13.78
C LEU A 229 -27.68 -9.99 -13.01
N ALA A 230 -27.28 -9.84 -11.75
CA ALA A 230 -27.67 -8.72 -10.91
C ALA A 230 -26.84 -7.46 -11.14
N SER A 231 -25.57 -7.59 -11.53
CA SER A 231 -24.57 -6.51 -11.46
C SER A 231 -24.74 -5.43 -12.53
N LYS A 232 -25.39 -5.71 -13.67
CA LYS A 232 -25.55 -4.80 -14.85
C LYS A 232 -24.23 -4.07 -15.22
N LYS A 233 -23.06 -4.68 -14.89
CA LYS A 233 -21.73 -4.12 -15.17
C LYS A 233 -21.34 -4.43 -16.61
N GLY A 234 -20.50 -3.60 -17.20
CA GLY A 234 -20.03 -3.79 -18.58
C GLY A 234 -19.01 -4.93 -18.74
N PHE A 235 -18.93 -5.85 -17.78
CA PHE A 235 -18.09 -7.04 -17.78
C PHE A 235 -18.75 -8.16 -16.96
N GLU A 236 -18.37 -9.40 -17.26
CA GLU A 236 -18.79 -10.59 -16.52
C GLU A 236 -17.66 -11.07 -15.61
N LEU A 237 -18.01 -11.43 -14.38
CA LEU A 237 -17.12 -12.11 -13.45
C LEU A 237 -17.06 -13.59 -13.83
N SER A 238 -15.86 -14.09 -14.05
CA SER A 238 -15.59 -15.51 -14.25
C SER A 238 -14.29 -15.89 -13.56
N PHE A 239 -14.09 -17.16 -13.29
CA PHE A 239 -12.90 -17.65 -12.63
C PHE A 239 -12.44 -19.00 -13.17
N SER A 240 -11.16 -19.24 -13.11
CA SER A 240 -10.52 -20.54 -13.31
C SER A 240 -10.30 -21.20 -11.94
N TRP A 241 -10.32 -22.51 -11.89
CA TRP A 241 -10.17 -23.25 -10.64
C TRP A 241 -9.44 -24.59 -10.85
N ALA A 242 -8.79 -25.07 -9.80
CA ALA A 242 -8.18 -26.39 -9.75
C ALA A 242 -8.40 -27.03 -8.37
N LEU A 243 -8.70 -28.31 -8.37
CA LEU A 243 -8.78 -29.14 -7.16
C LEU A 243 -7.53 -29.99 -7.03
N ALA A 244 -7.00 -30.12 -5.80
CA ALA A 244 -5.93 -31.03 -5.49
C ALA A 244 -6.17 -31.65 -4.10
N PRO A 245 -6.38 -32.98 -4.02
CA PRO A 245 -6.42 -33.67 -2.74
C PRO A 245 -5.00 -33.74 -2.15
N TYR A 246 -4.91 -33.62 -0.84
CA TYR A 246 -3.70 -33.90 -0.09
C TYR A 246 -3.39 -35.40 -0.14
N VAL A 247 -2.18 -35.76 -0.51
CA VAL A 247 -1.70 -37.12 -0.44
C VAL A 247 -1.00 -37.33 0.90
N THR A 248 -1.48 -38.28 1.72
CA THR A 248 -0.92 -38.58 3.02
C THR A 248 0.58 -38.83 2.96
N GLY A 249 1.35 -38.11 3.78
CA GLY A 249 2.82 -38.19 3.80
C GLY A 249 3.55 -37.21 2.88
N SER A 250 2.84 -36.45 2.04
CA SER A 250 3.44 -35.35 1.27
C SER A 250 3.78 -34.18 2.18
N ASP A 251 4.79 -33.39 1.76
CA ASP A 251 5.07 -32.11 2.42
C ASP A 251 3.99 -31.07 2.08
N ALA A 252 3.77 -30.14 3.01
CA ALA A 252 2.82 -29.07 2.86
C ALA A 252 3.09 -28.20 1.60
N GLU A 253 4.38 -27.94 1.29
CA GLU A 253 4.76 -27.20 0.09
C GLU A 253 4.49 -27.95 -1.21
N ASP A 254 4.60 -29.29 -1.20
CA ASP A 254 4.33 -30.10 -2.39
C ASP A 254 2.86 -30.05 -2.80
N VAL A 255 1.97 -29.91 -1.83
CA VAL A 255 0.53 -29.73 -2.09
C VAL A 255 0.26 -28.42 -2.80
N LEU A 256 0.82 -27.31 -2.30
CA LEU A 256 0.65 -26.01 -2.95
C LEU A 256 1.20 -26.03 -4.38
N ARG A 257 2.40 -26.60 -4.57
CA ARG A 257 2.98 -26.77 -5.91
C ARG A 257 2.13 -27.64 -6.84
N ALA A 258 1.41 -28.65 -6.30
CA ALA A 258 0.51 -29.48 -7.07
C ALA A 258 -0.75 -28.72 -7.51
N VAL A 259 -1.31 -27.90 -6.62
CA VAL A 259 -2.45 -27.02 -6.92
C VAL A 259 -2.08 -25.99 -7.98
N ASP A 260 -0.96 -25.30 -7.82
CA ASP A 260 -0.46 -24.28 -8.75
C ASP A 260 -0.21 -24.89 -10.15
N ARG A 261 0.41 -26.07 -10.22
CA ARG A 261 0.61 -26.80 -11.50
C ARG A 261 -0.71 -27.14 -12.18
N LYS A 262 -1.69 -27.62 -11.43
CA LYS A 262 -3.04 -27.92 -11.98
C LYS A 262 -3.73 -26.65 -12.47
N MET A 263 -3.61 -25.54 -11.76
CA MET A 263 -4.17 -24.25 -12.17
C MET A 263 -3.50 -23.74 -13.44
N TYR A 264 -2.16 -23.74 -13.48
CA TYR A 264 -1.39 -23.32 -14.65
C TYR A 264 -1.76 -24.12 -15.91
N SER A 265 -1.86 -25.46 -15.80
CA SER A 265 -2.23 -26.31 -16.92
C SER A 265 -3.64 -26.03 -17.44
N LYS A 266 -4.61 -25.73 -16.54
CA LYS A 266 -5.97 -25.35 -16.95
C LYS A 266 -6.03 -23.98 -17.63
N LYS A 267 -5.30 -22.98 -17.13
CA LYS A 267 -5.24 -21.66 -17.77
C LYS A 267 -4.64 -21.70 -19.18
N HIS A 268 -3.61 -22.52 -19.41
CA HIS A 268 -2.94 -22.59 -20.70
C HIS A 268 -3.63 -23.54 -21.70
N ASN A 269 -4.47 -24.46 -21.24
CA ASN A 269 -5.29 -25.30 -22.10
C ASN A 269 -6.61 -24.62 -22.54
N LEU A 270 -6.96 -23.48 -21.95
CA LEU A 270 -8.02 -22.58 -22.39
C LEU A 270 -7.46 -21.54 -23.37
N VAL A 271 -6.84 -22.00 -24.48
CA VAL A 271 -6.59 -21.15 -25.65
C VAL A 271 -7.96 -20.77 -26.21
N PRO A 272 -8.31 -19.47 -26.29
CA PRO A 272 -9.58 -19.08 -26.93
C PRO A 272 -9.53 -19.54 -28.41
N VAL A 273 -10.44 -20.40 -28.79
CA VAL A 273 -10.75 -20.62 -30.19
C VAL A 273 -11.47 -19.35 -30.63
N PHE A 274 -10.76 -18.52 -31.42
CA PHE A 274 -11.35 -17.41 -32.15
C PHE A 274 -12.13 -17.92 -33.37
#